data_471eef5e28c767977b0206d7298176f8
#
_entry.id   471eef5e28c767977b0206d7298176f8
#
_cell.length_a   1.000
_cell.length_b   1.000
_cell.length_c   1.000
_cell.angle_alpha   90.00
_cell.angle_beta   90.00
_cell.angle_gamma   90.00
#
_symmetry.space_group_name_H-M   'P 1'
#
loop_
_entity.id
_entity.type
_entity.pdbx_description
1 polymer ?
#
loop_
_entity_poly.entity_id
_entity_poly.type
_entity_poly.pdbx_seq_one_letter_code
_entity_poly.pdbx_strand_id
1 'polypeptide(L)'
;MAQPEVILFVKYPEPGRVKTRLARTVGDAEAARMYASVAEQNCRVLKALPGREASVTVAFDPVEAEESVRHWLGADFSYTAQRGEGLGERLTHAFLSAFQKGSSKVLALGSDTLGLEASDIERAWEALDRADVVIGPAKDGGYYLVGMGRCHTALFENIPWSTPQVFEKTVTRA
;
A
#
# COMPACT_ATOMS: atom_id res chain seq x y z
N MET A 1 22.40 -0.36 9.07
CA MET A 1 21.64 0.85 9.44
C MET A 1 20.16 0.56 9.22
N ALA A 2 19.25 1.14 10.01
CA ALA A 2 17.82 0.98 9.80
C ALA A 2 17.42 1.61 8.45
N GLN A 3 16.78 0.84 7.58
CA GLN A 3 16.40 1.26 6.22
C GLN A 3 14.93 1.65 6.20
N PRO A 4 14.51 2.60 5.33
CA PRO A 4 13.11 2.84 5.07
C PRO A 4 12.47 1.68 4.31
N GLU A 5 11.17 1.47 4.50
CA GLU A 5 10.41 0.40 3.87
C GLU A 5 9.16 0.95 3.18
N VAL A 6 8.88 0.44 1.99
CA VAL A 6 7.61 0.64 1.28
C VAL A 6 6.84 -0.67 1.27
N ILE A 7 5.60 -0.64 1.73
CA ILE A 7 4.69 -1.78 1.70
C ILE A 7 3.62 -1.53 0.65
N LEU A 8 3.63 -2.31 -0.42
CA LEU A 8 2.62 -2.26 -1.48
C LEU A 8 1.51 -3.28 -1.19
N PHE A 9 0.31 -2.79 -0.92
CA PHE A 9 -0.88 -3.63 -0.69
C PHE A 9 -1.47 -4.09 -2.01
N VAL A 10 -1.42 -5.39 -2.26
CA VAL A 10 -1.82 -6.00 -3.53
C VAL A 10 -2.91 -7.04 -3.30
N LYS A 11 -3.92 -7.06 -4.17
CA LYS A 11 -4.79 -8.23 -4.34
C LYS A 11 -4.37 -9.00 -5.58
N TYR A 12 -4.42 -10.33 -5.53
CA TYR A 12 -4.21 -11.12 -6.74
C TYR A 12 -5.31 -10.77 -7.77
N PRO A 13 -4.96 -10.49 -9.05
CA PRO A 13 -5.90 -9.96 -10.06
C PRO A 13 -6.86 -11.04 -10.59
N GLU A 14 -7.62 -11.64 -9.71
CA GLU A 14 -8.64 -12.63 -10.06
C GLU A 14 -9.92 -11.93 -10.57
N PRO A 15 -10.44 -12.28 -11.77
CA PRO A 15 -11.69 -11.76 -12.27
C PRO A 15 -12.83 -11.91 -11.28
N GLY A 16 -13.63 -10.85 -11.09
CA GLY A 16 -14.72 -10.81 -10.12
C GLY A 16 -14.30 -10.49 -8.69
N ARG A 17 -13.01 -10.52 -8.34
CA ARG A 17 -12.50 -10.23 -7.00
C ARG A 17 -11.81 -8.88 -6.86
N VAL A 18 -11.41 -8.26 -7.97
CA VAL A 18 -10.79 -6.93 -7.99
C VAL A 18 -11.61 -5.96 -8.82
N LYS A 19 -11.60 -4.67 -8.42
CA LYS A 19 -12.27 -3.59 -9.17
C LYS A 19 -13.73 -3.91 -9.57
N THR A 20 -14.50 -4.50 -8.68
CA THR A 20 -15.88 -4.95 -8.93
C THR A 20 -16.83 -3.83 -9.39
N ARG A 21 -16.59 -2.57 -9.02
CA ARG A 21 -17.35 -1.42 -9.52
C ARG A 21 -17.05 -1.17 -11.00
N LEU A 22 -15.78 -1.20 -11.39
CA LEU A 22 -15.35 -1.07 -12.79
C LEU A 22 -15.84 -2.25 -13.63
N ALA A 23 -15.81 -3.46 -13.07
CA ALA A 23 -16.26 -4.68 -13.74
C ALA A 23 -17.72 -4.61 -14.21
N ARG A 24 -18.59 -3.84 -13.56
CA ARG A 24 -19.97 -3.60 -13.99
C ARG A 24 -20.05 -2.92 -15.37
N THR A 25 -19.02 -2.19 -15.75
CA THR A 25 -18.96 -1.46 -17.04
C THR A 25 -18.16 -2.22 -18.09
N VAL A 26 -17.01 -2.79 -17.70
CA VAL A 26 -16.07 -3.38 -18.66
C VAL A 26 -15.99 -4.91 -18.59
N GLY A 27 -16.65 -5.54 -17.64
CA GLY A 27 -16.57 -6.98 -17.37
C GLY A 27 -15.42 -7.35 -16.42
N ASP A 28 -15.54 -8.52 -15.78
CA ASP A 28 -14.63 -8.96 -14.71
C ASP A 28 -13.20 -9.17 -15.21
N ALA A 29 -13.04 -9.81 -16.35
CA ALA A 29 -11.72 -10.10 -16.94
C ALA A 29 -10.96 -8.81 -17.31
N GLU A 30 -11.66 -7.85 -17.91
CA GLU A 30 -11.08 -6.57 -18.32
C GLU A 30 -10.72 -5.73 -17.09
N ALA A 31 -11.59 -5.67 -16.10
CA ALA A 31 -11.32 -4.95 -14.85
C ALA A 31 -10.11 -5.53 -14.11
N ALA A 32 -9.96 -6.85 -14.06
CA ALA A 32 -8.80 -7.52 -13.47
C ALA A 32 -7.52 -7.23 -14.25
N ARG A 33 -7.57 -7.22 -15.59
CA ARG A 33 -6.44 -6.89 -16.46
C ARG A 33 -5.98 -5.44 -16.26
N MET A 34 -6.92 -4.50 -16.21
CA MET A 34 -6.63 -3.08 -15.97
C MET A 34 -5.98 -2.89 -14.59
N TYR A 35 -6.51 -3.53 -13.56
CA TYR A 35 -5.93 -3.51 -12.21
C TYR A 35 -4.50 -4.05 -12.21
N ALA A 36 -4.26 -5.21 -12.83
CA ALA A 36 -2.94 -5.82 -12.93
C ALA A 36 -1.93 -4.88 -13.59
N SER A 37 -2.31 -4.23 -14.69
CA SER A 37 -1.45 -3.26 -15.40
C SER A 37 -1.05 -2.08 -14.51
N VAL A 38 -1.96 -1.54 -13.70
CA VAL A 38 -1.66 -0.45 -12.76
C VAL A 38 -0.74 -0.94 -11.64
N ALA A 39 -1.00 -2.10 -11.06
CA ALA A 39 -0.15 -2.68 -10.01
C ALA A 39 1.27 -2.95 -10.51
N GLU A 40 1.42 -3.48 -11.72
CA GLU A 40 2.73 -3.69 -12.37
C GLU A 40 3.47 -2.37 -12.63
N GLN A 41 2.74 -1.32 -13.04
CA GLN A 41 3.34 0.01 -13.20
C GLN A 41 3.87 0.54 -11.87
N ASN A 42 3.09 0.43 -10.79
CA ASN A 42 3.52 0.83 -9.46
C ASN A 42 4.75 0.03 -8.99
N CYS A 43 4.79 -1.28 -9.25
CA CYS A 43 5.96 -2.10 -9.00
C CYS A 43 7.20 -1.61 -9.76
N ARG A 44 7.06 -1.20 -11.03
CA ARG A 44 8.18 -0.63 -11.80
C ARG A 44 8.71 0.66 -11.19
N VAL A 45 7.83 1.54 -10.72
CA VAL A 45 8.21 2.77 -10.01
C VAL A 45 8.99 2.44 -8.74
N LEU A 46 8.50 1.49 -7.94
CA LEU A 46 9.15 1.11 -6.68
C LEU A 46 10.51 0.42 -6.90
N LYS A 47 10.68 -0.35 -7.96
CA LYS A 47 11.99 -0.94 -8.34
C LYS A 47 13.01 0.11 -8.77
N ALA A 48 12.55 1.21 -9.34
CA ALA A 48 13.39 2.27 -9.89
C ALA A 48 13.65 3.42 -8.90
N LEU A 49 13.31 3.28 -7.62
CA LEU A 49 13.50 4.33 -6.61
C LEU A 49 14.99 4.72 -6.53
N PRO A 50 15.35 5.99 -6.81
CA PRO A 50 16.74 6.40 -6.83
C PRO A 50 17.27 6.63 -5.41
N GLY A 51 18.53 6.27 -5.17
CA GLY A 51 19.39 6.85 -4.14
C GLY A 51 19.17 6.45 -2.69
N ARG A 52 18.16 5.66 -2.34
CA ARG A 52 17.97 5.09 -1.00
C ARG A 52 17.87 3.58 -1.09
N GLU A 53 18.60 2.88 -0.24
CA GLU A 53 18.40 1.45 0.00
C GLU A 53 17.08 1.26 0.76
N ALA A 54 15.95 1.51 0.09
CA ALA A 54 14.63 1.23 0.66
C ALA A 54 14.26 -0.22 0.36
N SER A 55 13.78 -0.96 1.36
CA SER A 55 13.18 -2.26 1.13
C SER A 55 11.75 -2.10 0.59
N VAL A 56 11.36 -2.98 -0.32
CA VAL A 56 9.98 -3.03 -0.82
C VAL A 56 9.37 -4.37 -0.47
N THR A 57 8.27 -4.33 0.26
CA THR A 57 7.47 -5.51 0.62
C THR A 57 6.13 -5.47 -0.08
N VAL A 58 5.77 -6.52 -0.79
CA VAL A 58 4.44 -6.74 -1.35
C VAL A 58 3.59 -7.46 -0.29
N ALA A 59 2.61 -6.75 0.25
CA ALA A 59 1.61 -7.31 1.16
C ALA A 59 0.41 -7.81 0.33
N PHE A 60 0.29 -9.10 0.13
CA PHE A 60 -0.66 -9.71 -0.80
C PHE A 60 -1.89 -10.32 -0.13
N ASP A 61 -2.98 -10.40 -0.86
CA ASP A 61 -4.26 -11.04 -0.51
C ASP A 61 -4.84 -11.71 -1.77
N PRO A 62 -5.38 -12.95 -1.69
CA PRO A 62 -5.49 -13.80 -0.51
C PRO A 62 -4.19 -14.55 -0.18
N VAL A 63 -4.11 -15.13 1.03
CA VAL A 63 -2.90 -15.82 1.53
C VAL A 63 -2.49 -17.02 0.65
N GLU A 64 -3.45 -17.68 0.03
CA GLU A 64 -3.22 -18.83 -0.88
C GLU A 64 -2.57 -18.42 -2.21
N ALA A 65 -2.58 -17.14 -2.55
CA ALA A 65 -2.06 -16.64 -3.83
C ALA A 65 -0.55 -16.34 -3.80
N GLU A 66 0.18 -16.68 -2.75
CA GLU A 66 1.60 -16.32 -2.60
C GLU A 66 2.44 -16.69 -3.83
N GLU A 67 2.36 -17.94 -4.27
CA GLU A 67 3.12 -18.41 -5.43
C GLU A 67 2.73 -17.66 -6.71
N SER A 68 1.44 -17.47 -6.93
CA SER A 68 0.90 -16.75 -8.08
C SER A 68 1.31 -15.28 -8.10
N VAL A 69 1.31 -14.61 -6.93
CA VAL A 69 1.74 -13.21 -6.81
C VAL A 69 3.25 -13.08 -7.05
N ARG A 70 4.06 -14.00 -6.52
CA ARG A 70 5.51 -14.03 -6.78
C ARG A 70 5.82 -14.27 -8.25
N HIS A 71 5.08 -15.16 -8.91
CA HIS A 71 5.21 -15.41 -10.35
C HIS A 71 4.82 -14.16 -11.16
N TRP A 72 3.75 -13.47 -10.76
CA TRP A 72 3.25 -12.29 -11.45
C TRP A 72 4.18 -11.07 -11.30
N LEU A 73 4.64 -10.76 -10.09
CA LEU A 73 5.39 -9.51 -9.81
C LEU A 73 6.91 -9.70 -9.79
N GLY A 74 7.40 -10.94 -9.78
CA GLY A 74 8.83 -11.28 -9.85
C GLY A 74 9.49 -11.45 -8.49
N ALA A 75 10.80 -11.67 -8.50
CA ALA A 75 11.59 -12.06 -7.32
C ALA A 75 12.26 -10.86 -6.59
N ASP A 76 12.12 -9.65 -7.11
CA ASP A 76 12.86 -8.48 -6.61
C ASP A 76 12.26 -7.86 -5.34
N PHE A 77 11.15 -8.40 -4.84
CA PHE A 77 10.44 -7.92 -3.67
C PHE A 77 10.45 -8.92 -2.53
N SER A 78 10.33 -8.43 -1.30
CA SER A 78 9.88 -9.25 -0.17
C SER A 78 8.36 -9.44 -0.26
N TYR A 79 7.86 -10.59 0.18
CA TYR A 79 6.43 -10.91 0.12
C TYR A 79 5.92 -11.28 1.50
N THR A 80 4.72 -10.80 1.86
CA THR A 80 4.02 -11.16 3.08
C THR A 80 2.52 -11.18 2.84
N ALA A 81 1.82 -12.14 3.43
CA ALA A 81 0.37 -12.15 3.37
C ALA A 81 -0.22 -11.02 4.24
N GLN A 82 -1.26 -10.36 3.76
CA GLN A 82 -2.04 -9.42 4.57
C GLN A 82 -2.73 -10.18 5.72
N ARG A 83 -2.73 -9.60 6.92
CA ARG A 83 -3.35 -10.20 8.10
C ARG A 83 -4.37 -9.24 8.71
N GLY A 84 -5.54 -9.76 9.03
CA GLY A 84 -6.66 -9.00 9.60
C GLY A 84 -7.91 -9.05 8.73
N GLU A 85 -9.06 -8.86 9.35
CA GLU A 85 -10.36 -8.93 8.67
C GLU A 85 -10.65 -7.66 7.85
N GLY A 86 -10.21 -6.50 8.35
CA GLY A 86 -10.40 -5.20 7.69
C GLY A 86 -9.10 -4.49 7.36
N LEU A 87 -9.20 -3.42 6.55
CA LEU A 87 -8.03 -2.65 6.11
C LEU A 87 -7.25 -2.05 7.30
N GLY A 88 -7.92 -1.59 8.35
CA GLY A 88 -7.28 -1.05 9.55
C GLY A 88 -6.37 -2.07 10.24
N GLU A 89 -6.86 -3.29 10.45
CA GLU A 89 -6.07 -4.36 11.03
C GLU A 89 -4.91 -4.78 10.13
N ARG A 90 -5.14 -4.86 8.83
CA ARG A 90 -4.11 -5.19 7.83
C ARG A 90 -2.99 -4.16 7.82
N LEU A 91 -3.32 -2.87 7.86
CA LEU A 91 -2.34 -1.78 8.00
C LEU A 91 -1.61 -1.88 9.33
N THR A 92 -2.33 -2.07 10.44
CA THR A 92 -1.74 -2.24 11.77
C THR A 92 -0.70 -3.36 11.78
N HIS A 93 -1.04 -4.55 11.29
CA HIS A 93 -0.11 -5.69 11.24
C HIS A 93 1.10 -5.41 10.35
N ALA A 94 0.90 -4.78 9.19
CA ALA A 94 1.97 -4.46 8.27
C ALA A 94 2.98 -3.46 8.88
N PHE A 95 2.49 -2.37 9.48
CA PHE A 95 3.34 -1.38 10.13
C PHE A 95 4.07 -1.95 11.36
N LEU A 96 3.37 -2.68 12.23
CA LEU A 96 3.99 -3.36 13.37
C LEU A 96 5.12 -4.29 12.93
N SER A 97 4.88 -5.13 11.92
CA SER A 97 5.88 -6.07 11.41
C SER A 97 7.11 -5.34 10.84
N ALA A 98 6.92 -4.26 10.08
CA ALA A 98 8.01 -3.49 9.51
C ALA A 98 8.88 -2.83 10.59
N PHE A 99 8.27 -2.15 11.57
CA PHE A 99 9.01 -1.52 12.67
C PHE A 99 9.70 -2.56 13.57
N GLN A 100 9.07 -3.71 13.82
CA GLN A 100 9.71 -4.81 14.58
C GLN A 100 10.94 -5.38 13.88
N LYS A 101 10.98 -5.35 12.54
CA LYS A 101 12.17 -5.72 11.74
C LYS A 101 13.24 -4.65 11.70
N GLY A 102 12.97 -3.46 12.25
CA GLY A 102 13.92 -2.37 12.36
C GLY A 102 13.85 -1.34 11.24
N SER A 103 12.73 -1.28 10.48
CA SER A 103 12.54 -0.24 9.48
C SER A 103 12.52 1.15 10.15
N SER A 104 13.24 2.13 9.56
CA SER A 104 13.36 3.48 10.14
C SER A 104 12.16 4.37 9.85
N LYS A 105 11.56 4.20 8.67
CA LYS A 105 10.35 4.85 8.19
C LYS A 105 9.58 3.84 7.36
N VAL A 106 8.27 3.84 7.43
CA VAL A 106 7.41 2.90 6.70
C VAL A 106 6.36 3.67 5.93
N LEU A 107 6.21 3.37 4.64
CA LEU A 107 5.11 3.84 3.80
C LEU A 107 4.25 2.65 3.38
N ALA A 108 2.95 2.78 3.45
CA ALA A 108 1.99 1.84 2.86
C ALA A 108 1.28 2.50 1.68
N LEU A 109 1.17 1.76 0.57
CA LEU A 109 0.60 2.20 -0.71
C LEU A 109 -0.45 1.21 -1.19
N GLY A 110 -1.52 1.74 -1.80
CA GLY A 110 -2.45 0.93 -2.59
C GLY A 110 -1.88 0.64 -3.98
N SER A 111 -1.93 -0.61 -4.41
CA SER A 111 -1.42 -1.02 -5.73
C SER A 111 -2.24 -0.51 -6.92
N ASP A 112 -3.40 0.06 -6.68
CA ASP A 112 -4.31 0.63 -7.68
C ASP A 112 -4.16 2.16 -7.86
N THR A 113 -3.06 2.72 -7.37
CA THR A 113 -2.75 4.15 -7.49
C THR A 113 -2.35 4.47 -8.92
N LEU A 114 -3.15 5.29 -9.58
CA LEU A 114 -2.85 5.78 -10.93
C LEU A 114 -1.85 6.94 -10.87
N GLY A 115 -0.86 6.91 -11.75
CA GLY A 115 0.11 8.00 -11.88
C GLY A 115 1.08 8.14 -10.69
N LEU A 116 1.34 7.05 -9.95
CA LEU A 116 2.38 7.05 -8.93
C LEU A 116 3.74 7.33 -9.56
N GLU A 117 4.47 8.24 -8.97
CA GLU A 117 5.85 8.60 -9.36
C GLU A 117 6.83 8.38 -8.21
N ALA A 118 8.11 8.17 -8.52
CA ALA A 118 9.17 8.06 -7.51
C ALA A 118 9.23 9.30 -6.60
N SER A 119 8.96 10.47 -7.16
CA SER A 119 8.88 11.76 -6.45
C SER A 119 7.81 11.79 -5.36
N ASP A 120 6.72 10.99 -5.47
CA ASP A 120 5.70 10.89 -4.43
C ASP A 120 6.28 10.20 -3.18
N ILE A 121 7.06 9.15 -3.40
CA ILE A 121 7.72 8.39 -2.33
C ILE A 121 8.81 9.24 -1.68
N GLU A 122 9.61 9.93 -2.47
CA GLU A 122 10.67 10.82 -1.98
C GLU A 122 10.10 11.94 -1.11
N ARG A 123 9.05 12.62 -1.59
CA ARG A 123 8.35 13.66 -0.81
C ARG A 123 7.76 13.12 0.50
N ALA A 124 7.23 11.90 0.49
CA ALA A 124 6.72 11.27 1.69
C ALA A 124 7.85 10.97 2.71
N TRP A 125 9.02 10.49 2.22
CA TRP A 125 10.20 10.32 3.08
C TRP A 125 10.70 11.64 3.69
N GLU A 126 10.77 12.70 2.89
CA GLU A 126 11.17 14.04 3.35
C GLU A 126 10.19 14.63 4.36
N ALA A 127 8.89 14.43 4.15
CA ALA A 127 7.87 14.86 5.09
C ALA A 127 8.02 14.16 6.46
N LEU A 128 8.36 12.87 6.47
CA LEU A 128 8.62 12.10 7.69
C LEU A 128 9.92 12.49 8.42
N ASP A 129 10.77 13.35 7.85
CA ASP A 129 11.88 13.97 8.58
C ASP A 129 11.42 15.09 9.54
N ARG A 130 10.16 15.56 9.35
CA ARG A 130 9.59 16.71 10.08
C ARG A 130 8.25 16.41 10.74
N ALA A 131 7.64 15.29 10.43
CA ALA A 131 6.34 14.86 10.95
C ALA A 131 6.36 13.37 11.28
N ASP A 132 5.56 12.96 12.27
CA ASP A 132 5.43 11.56 12.67
C ASP A 132 4.63 10.73 11.66
N VAL A 133 3.70 11.38 10.94
CA VAL A 133 2.77 10.76 9.99
C VAL A 133 2.72 11.58 8.70
N VAL A 134 2.62 10.90 7.57
CA VAL A 134 2.33 11.49 6.26
C VAL A 134 1.14 10.77 5.63
N ILE A 135 0.25 11.51 4.99
CA ILE A 135 -0.92 10.94 4.31
C ILE A 135 -1.04 11.58 2.92
N GLY A 136 -1.08 10.75 1.88
CA GLY A 136 -1.36 11.15 0.51
C GLY A 136 -2.86 11.04 0.20
N PRO A 137 -3.62 12.15 0.13
CA PRO A 137 -5.06 12.10 -0.07
C PRO A 137 -5.46 11.58 -1.45
N ALA A 138 -6.58 10.87 -1.53
CA ALA A 138 -7.22 10.45 -2.76
C ALA A 138 -8.52 11.22 -3.00
N LYS A 139 -8.93 11.35 -4.27
CA LYS A 139 -10.12 12.13 -4.66
C LYS A 139 -11.44 11.57 -4.13
N ASP A 140 -11.47 10.31 -3.75
CA ASP A 140 -12.65 9.61 -3.22
C ASP A 140 -12.86 9.81 -1.70
N GLY A 141 -12.02 10.62 -1.05
CA GLY A 141 -12.06 10.85 0.40
C GLY A 141 -11.27 9.84 1.23
N GLY A 142 -10.54 8.94 0.57
CA GLY A 142 -9.54 8.06 1.18
C GLY A 142 -8.13 8.63 1.02
N TYR A 143 -7.14 7.74 1.02
CA TYR A 143 -5.76 8.07 0.72
C TYR A 143 -5.10 6.92 -0.05
N TYR A 144 -4.14 7.27 -0.91
CA TYR A 144 -3.37 6.30 -1.68
C TYR A 144 -2.07 5.90 -0.98
N LEU A 145 -1.62 6.74 -0.05
CA LEU A 145 -0.39 6.59 0.71
C LEU A 145 -0.63 6.98 2.17
N VAL A 146 -0.10 6.19 3.09
CA VAL A 146 0.08 6.57 4.50
C VAL A 146 1.47 6.15 4.94
N GLY A 147 2.16 7.00 5.70
CA GLY A 147 3.50 6.73 6.20
C GLY A 147 3.70 7.17 7.64
N MET A 148 4.67 6.53 8.30
CA MET A 148 5.03 6.79 9.68
C MET A 148 6.54 6.75 9.86
N GLY A 149 7.07 7.67 10.70
CA GLY A 149 8.46 7.65 11.18
C GLY A 149 8.65 6.83 12.45
N ARG A 150 7.56 6.51 13.14
CA ARG A 150 7.47 5.61 14.30
C ARG A 150 6.10 4.95 14.32
N CYS A 151 5.98 3.81 14.99
CA CYS A 151 4.76 3.02 14.98
C CYS A 151 3.62 3.71 15.76
N HIS A 152 2.58 4.13 15.05
CA HIS A 152 1.35 4.76 15.57
C HIS A 152 0.10 4.05 15.06
N THR A 153 -0.07 2.78 15.39
CA THR A 153 -1.17 1.95 14.86
C THR A 153 -2.56 2.40 15.33
N ALA A 154 -2.65 3.14 16.43
CA ALA A 154 -3.90 3.76 16.85
C ALA A 154 -4.52 4.68 15.79
N LEU A 155 -3.72 5.15 14.81
CA LEU A 155 -4.16 5.90 13.65
C LEU A 155 -5.25 5.17 12.86
N PHE A 156 -5.25 3.84 12.85
CA PHE A 156 -6.14 2.99 12.06
C PHE A 156 -7.38 2.50 12.82
N GLU A 157 -7.50 2.84 14.12
CA GLU A 157 -8.61 2.41 14.95
C GLU A 157 -9.88 3.22 14.68
N ASN A 158 -11.03 2.53 14.61
CA ASN A 158 -12.35 3.15 14.44
C ASN A 158 -12.44 4.10 13.22
N ILE A 159 -11.72 3.78 12.15
CA ILE A 159 -11.84 4.47 10.86
C ILE A 159 -13.00 3.87 10.08
N PRO A 160 -13.91 4.69 9.53
CA PRO A 160 -15.04 4.22 8.71
C PRO A 160 -14.54 3.85 7.30
N TRP A 161 -13.80 2.75 7.18
CA TRP A 161 -13.21 2.29 5.92
C TRP A 161 -14.24 2.20 4.79
N SER A 162 -13.79 2.44 3.56
CA SER A 162 -14.62 2.45 2.34
C SER A 162 -15.68 3.56 2.30
N THR A 163 -15.50 4.63 3.06
CA THR A 163 -16.33 5.83 3.04
C THR A 163 -15.54 7.09 2.65
N PRO A 164 -16.17 8.17 2.17
CA PRO A 164 -15.48 9.42 1.87
C PRO A 164 -14.88 10.13 3.10
N GLN A 165 -15.15 9.65 4.31
CA GLN A 165 -14.69 10.24 5.57
C GLN A 165 -13.35 9.68 6.05
N VAL A 166 -12.78 8.70 5.37
CA VAL A 166 -11.56 7.99 5.80
C VAL A 166 -10.39 8.95 6.01
N PHE A 167 -10.11 9.83 5.05
CA PHE A 167 -9.02 10.80 5.14
C PHE A 167 -9.20 11.74 6.35
N GLU A 168 -10.36 12.39 6.46
CA GLU A 168 -10.66 13.33 7.54
C GLU A 168 -10.53 12.68 8.92
N LYS A 169 -11.12 11.49 9.09
CA LYS A 169 -11.06 10.75 10.35
C LYS A 169 -9.64 10.30 10.70
N THR A 170 -8.86 9.90 9.71
CA THR A 170 -7.46 9.52 9.94
C THR A 170 -6.61 10.73 10.33
N VAL A 171 -6.77 11.88 9.66
CA VAL A 171 -6.06 13.13 10.01
C VAL A 171 -6.40 13.60 11.43
N THR A 172 -7.66 13.45 11.85
CA THR A 172 -8.07 13.82 13.22
C THR A 172 -7.39 12.97 14.29
N ARG A 173 -6.85 11.79 13.95
CA ARG A 173 -6.16 10.86 14.85
C ARG A 173 -4.62 10.98 14.78
N ALA A 174 -4.11 11.64 13.75
CA ALA A 174 -2.67 11.85 13.56
C ALA A 174 -2.14 12.97 14.45
#